data_ab67be04d48b1cf0f4e2e3041bfe6518
#
_entry.id   ab67be04d48b1cf0f4e2e3041bfe6518
#
_cell.length_a   1.000
_cell.length_b   1.000
_cell.length_c   1.000
_cell.angle_alpha   90.00
_cell.angle_beta   90.00
_cell.angle_gamma   90.00
#
_symmetry.space_group_name_H-M   'P 1'
#
loop_
_entity.id
_entity.type
_entity.pdbx_description
1 polymer ?
#
loop_
_entity_poly.entity_id
_entity_poly.type
_entity_poly.pdbx_seq_one_letter_code
_entity_poly.pdbx_strand_id
1 'polypeptide(L)'
;MRESIARLKPGAYEYAITSDGFDEPITIKARCEVKGDELWIDYAGSSHASRRGINVVMNYTLAYTTYGVKVIVSPDVPNNEGAFRPVRIAAPEGSILNVKHPAPVAARHVVGHFLPHVVAGALSQALPDSVMAEGSANIWGVQVAGKDLAGCPFTYIFFTSGGTGARATKDGLSSTAFPSGVLGTPAEVIESLSPLLIEKKELRSGSGGDGKYRGGLGQTIQFRVRTREPFVCSILCDRTRTPAQGFFGGLPGATGQVLINGRPPANPKAEQVLSPDAVVEIRLPGGGGYGRPEDRDPELARRDVKEGYVTVAP
;
A
#
# COMPACT_ATOMS: atom_id res chain seq x y z
N MET A 1 -13.50 18.85 -13.95
CA MET A 1 -12.07 18.93 -13.48
C MET A 1 -11.59 20.38 -13.37
N ARG A 2 -11.58 21.21 -14.43
CA ARG A 2 -11.12 22.62 -14.36
C ARG A 2 -11.84 23.44 -13.28
N GLU A 3 -13.15 23.38 -13.24
CA GLU A 3 -13.94 24.07 -12.20
C GLU A 3 -13.61 23.59 -10.78
N SER A 4 -13.35 22.29 -10.62
CA SER A 4 -12.96 21.72 -9.32
C SER A 4 -11.56 22.21 -8.91
N ILE A 5 -10.60 22.26 -9.86
CA ILE A 5 -9.26 22.79 -9.61
C ILE A 5 -9.32 24.28 -9.27
N ALA A 6 -10.11 25.07 -10.00
CA ALA A 6 -10.24 26.53 -9.78
C ALA A 6 -10.79 26.88 -8.38
N ARG A 7 -11.45 25.95 -7.69
CA ARG A 7 -11.93 26.14 -6.30
C ARG A 7 -10.84 25.87 -5.26
N LEU A 8 -9.73 25.26 -5.66
CA LEU A 8 -8.62 25.01 -4.73
C LEU A 8 -7.91 26.32 -4.40
N LYS A 9 -7.41 26.44 -3.18
CA LYS A 9 -6.57 27.56 -2.80
C LYS A 9 -5.31 27.57 -3.67
N PRO A 10 -5.02 28.67 -4.39
CA PRO A 10 -3.78 28.77 -5.16
C PRO A 10 -2.54 28.59 -4.27
N GLY A 11 -1.54 27.89 -4.78
CA GLY A 11 -0.31 27.64 -4.03
C GLY A 11 0.40 26.38 -4.49
N ALA A 12 1.53 26.10 -3.87
CA ALA A 12 2.31 24.90 -4.06
C ALA A 12 2.34 24.09 -2.77
N TYR A 13 2.04 22.81 -2.88
CA TYR A 13 1.90 21.88 -1.77
C TYR A 13 2.85 20.70 -1.99
N GLU A 14 3.65 20.39 -0.99
CA GLU A 14 4.65 19.32 -1.10
C GLU A 14 4.36 18.20 -0.09
N TYR A 15 4.65 16.99 -0.51
CA TYR A 15 4.65 15.82 0.35
C TYR A 15 5.65 14.80 -0.15
N ALA A 16 6.19 14.00 0.77
CA ALA A 16 7.09 12.92 0.43
C ALA A 16 6.74 11.66 1.24
N ILE A 17 6.81 10.53 0.58
CA ILE A 17 6.66 9.20 1.19
C ILE A 17 7.98 8.46 1.05
N THR A 18 8.42 7.82 2.13
CA THR A 18 9.53 6.88 2.10
C THR A 18 8.98 5.46 2.16
N SER A 19 9.39 4.62 1.23
CA SER A 19 9.15 3.17 1.17
C SER A 19 10.42 2.45 1.59
N ASP A 20 10.30 1.21 2.05
CA ASP A 20 11.45 0.42 2.50
C ASP A 20 12.49 0.19 1.40
N GLY A 21 12.07 0.13 0.13
CA GLY A 21 12.92 -0.27 -0.98
C GLY A 21 13.44 -1.72 -0.84
N PHE A 22 14.38 -2.11 -1.68
CA PHE A 22 15.08 -3.41 -1.58
C PHE A 22 16.49 -3.24 -1.02
N ASP A 23 17.34 -2.50 -1.72
CA ASP A 23 18.74 -2.28 -1.36
C ASP A 23 18.87 -1.02 -0.48
N GLU A 24 18.05 -0.02 -0.74
CA GLU A 24 17.99 1.26 -0.03
C GLU A 24 16.55 1.77 0.07
N PRO A 25 16.23 2.66 1.01
CA PRO A 25 14.93 3.32 1.07
C PRO A 25 14.67 4.14 -0.19
N ILE A 26 13.40 4.14 -0.62
CA ILE A 26 12.95 4.90 -1.79
C ILE A 26 12.10 6.07 -1.31
N THR A 27 12.45 7.27 -1.74
CA THR A 27 11.66 8.47 -1.53
C THR A 27 10.88 8.81 -2.79
N ILE A 28 9.58 9.01 -2.65
CA ILE A 28 8.70 9.55 -3.68
C ILE A 28 8.24 10.92 -3.20
N LYS A 29 8.67 11.99 -3.87
CA LYS A 29 8.32 13.36 -3.55
C LYS A 29 7.40 13.91 -4.63
N ALA A 30 6.31 14.58 -4.24
CA ALA A 30 5.44 15.33 -5.15
C ALA A 30 5.31 16.77 -4.71
N ARG A 31 5.42 17.69 -5.67
CA ARG A 31 5.04 19.10 -5.54
C ARG A 31 3.82 19.34 -6.43
N CYS A 32 2.68 19.59 -5.80
CA CYS A 32 1.42 19.93 -6.46
C CYS A 32 1.22 21.43 -6.46
N GLU A 33 1.11 22.06 -7.62
CA GLU A 33 0.94 23.51 -7.77
C GLU A 33 -0.36 23.82 -8.50
N VAL A 34 -1.24 24.60 -7.84
CA VAL A 34 -2.51 25.06 -8.41
C VAL A 34 -2.28 26.37 -9.14
N LYS A 35 -2.49 26.36 -10.47
CA LYS A 35 -2.33 27.51 -11.38
C LYS A 35 -3.64 27.80 -12.12
N GLY A 36 -4.47 28.64 -11.52
CA GLY A 36 -5.80 28.92 -12.08
C GLY A 36 -6.67 27.66 -12.10
N ASP A 37 -7.00 27.14 -13.27
CA ASP A 37 -7.79 25.95 -13.48
C ASP A 37 -6.97 24.71 -13.88
N GLU A 38 -5.64 24.80 -13.74
CA GLU A 38 -4.70 23.69 -13.98
C GLU A 38 -3.98 23.26 -12.70
N LEU A 39 -3.72 21.97 -12.58
CA LEU A 39 -2.93 21.35 -11.49
C LEU A 39 -1.63 20.77 -12.08
N TRP A 40 -0.51 21.27 -11.57
CA TRP A 40 0.83 20.85 -11.99
C TRP A 40 1.43 19.99 -10.90
N ILE A 41 1.87 18.78 -11.25
CA ILE A 41 2.47 17.82 -10.32
C ILE A 41 3.87 17.48 -10.81
N ASP A 42 4.87 17.79 -10.00
CA ASP A 42 6.27 17.54 -10.28
C ASP A 42 6.85 16.58 -9.24
N TYR A 43 7.47 15.52 -9.73
CA TYR A 43 8.13 14.50 -8.92
C TYR A 43 9.64 14.72 -8.77
N ALA A 44 10.14 15.90 -9.06
CA ALA A 44 11.55 16.26 -8.83
C ALA A 44 11.94 16.03 -7.37
N GLY A 45 13.12 15.43 -7.16
CA GLY A 45 13.60 15.02 -5.84
C GLY A 45 13.15 13.63 -5.39
N SER A 46 12.43 12.89 -6.23
CA SER A 46 12.23 11.44 -6.03
C SER A 46 13.52 10.66 -6.30
N SER A 47 13.64 9.47 -5.69
CA SER A 47 14.82 8.60 -5.83
C SER A 47 15.16 8.29 -7.29
N HIS A 48 16.44 8.01 -7.54
CA HIS A 48 16.93 7.50 -8.82
C HIS A 48 16.37 6.10 -9.13
N ALA A 49 16.50 5.68 -10.37
CA ALA A 49 16.13 4.34 -10.82
C ALA A 49 16.87 3.26 -10.03
N SER A 50 16.13 2.23 -9.60
CA SER A 50 16.66 1.06 -8.92
C SER A 50 17.21 0.05 -9.92
N ARG A 51 18.18 -0.76 -9.49
CA ARG A 51 18.63 -1.95 -10.25
C ARG A 51 17.63 -3.10 -10.17
N ARG A 52 16.65 -3.03 -9.26
CA ARG A 52 15.58 -4.01 -9.09
C ARG A 52 14.37 -3.72 -10.00
N GLY A 53 13.56 -4.72 -10.24
CA GLY A 53 12.40 -4.64 -11.13
C GLY A 53 11.21 -3.79 -10.64
N ILE A 54 11.45 -2.79 -9.81
CA ILE A 54 10.43 -1.97 -9.14
C ILE A 54 10.25 -0.58 -9.76
N ASN A 55 11.02 -0.25 -10.79
CA ASN A 55 10.92 1.04 -11.45
C ASN A 55 9.59 1.23 -12.17
N VAL A 56 9.22 2.47 -12.36
CA VAL A 56 7.96 2.89 -12.97
C VAL A 56 8.23 3.66 -14.27
N VAL A 57 7.51 3.32 -15.33
CA VAL A 57 7.54 4.06 -16.59
C VAL A 57 6.58 5.24 -16.54
N MET A 58 6.84 6.30 -17.32
CA MET A 58 6.06 7.53 -17.28
C MET A 58 4.56 7.32 -17.47
N ASN A 59 4.14 6.41 -18.35
CA ASN A 59 2.71 6.12 -18.57
C ASN A 59 2.01 5.58 -17.31
N TYR A 60 2.70 4.77 -16.51
CA TYR A 60 2.16 4.29 -15.24
C TYR A 60 2.11 5.42 -14.21
N THR A 61 3.16 6.26 -14.14
CA THR A 61 3.20 7.45 -13.30
C THR A 61 2.05 8.39 -13.62
N LEU A 62 1.80 8.67 -14.90
CA LEU A 62 0.66 9.47 -15.36
C LEU A 62 -0.67 8.87 -14.89
N ALA A 63 -0.89 7.57 -15.12
CA ALA A 63 -2.16 6.90 -14.81
C ALA A 63 -2.47 6.95 -13.31
N TYR A 64 -1.54 6.56 -12.45
CA TYR A 64 -1.77 6.50 -11.01
C TYR A 64 -1.81 7.87 -10.34
N THR A 65 -1.04 8.84 -10.83
CA THR A 65 -1.13 10.24 -10.39
C THR A 65 -2.48 10.84 -10.76
N THR A 66 -2.91 10.66 -12.00
CA THR A 66 -4.20 11.14 -12.49
C THR A 66 -5.36 10.50 -11.72
N TYR A 67 -5.26 9.20 -11.42
CA TYR A 67 -6.22 8.51 -10.55
C TYR A 67 -6.28 9.17 -9.16
N GLY A 68 -5.12 9.43 -8.53
CA GLY A 68 -5.06 10.11 -7.23
C GLY A 68 -5.73 11.48 -7.25
N VAL A 69 -5.42 12.30 -8.27
CA VAL A 69 -6.09 13.60 -8.45
C VAL A 69 -7.60 13.44 -8.64
N LYS A 70 -8.00 12.48 -9.48
CA LYS A 70 -9.41 12.24 -9.81
C LYS A 70 -10.25 11.94 -8.57
N VAL A 71 -9.81 11.04 -7.71
CA VAL A 71 -10.58 10.63 -6.52
C VAL A 71 -10.63 11.71 -5.44
N ILE A 72 -9.69 12.67 -5.45
CA ILE A 72 -9.61 13.74 -4.45
C ILE A 72 -10.32 15.01 -4.94
N VAL A 73 -10.03 15.43 -6.19
CA VAL A 73 -10.44 16.76 -6.69
C VAL A 73 -11.79 16.74 -7.40
N SER A 74 -12.09 15.64 -8.10
CA SER A 74 -13.30 15.57 -8.96
C SER A 74 -13.81 14.14 -9.13
N PRO A 75 -14.29 13.49 -8.05
CA PRO A 75 -14.72 12.09 -8.08
C PRO A 75 -15.86 11.81 -9.06
N ASP A 76 -16.76 12.77 -9.28
CA ASP A 76 -17.99 12.59 -10.04
C ASP A 76 -17.84 12.75 -11.56
N VAL A 77 -16.72 13.36 -12.03
CA VAL A 77 -16.49 13.55 -13.46
C VAL A 77 -16.08 12.22 -14.12
N PRO A 78 -16.68 11.81 -15.23
CA PRO A 78 -16.28 10.57 -15.92
C PRO A 78 -14.82 10.55 -16.35
N ASN A 79 -14.20 9.36 -16.31
CA ASN A 79 -12.81 9.18 -16.74
C ASN A 79 -12.71 9.25 -18.26
N ASN A 80 -12.04 10.29 -18.75
CA ASN A 80 -11.72 10.45 -20.16
C ASN A 80 -10.55 11.43 -20.30
N GLU A 81 -9.93 11.45 -21.47
CA GLU A 81 -8.79 12.33 -21.75
C GLU A 81 -9.09 13.81 -21.49
N GLY A 82 -10.28 14.27 -21.89
CA GLY A 82 -10.71 15.66 -21.68
C GLY A 82 -10.76 16.06 -20.21
N ALA A 83 -11.19 15.14 -19.32
CA ALA A 83 -11.22 15.37 -17.88
C ALA A 83 -9.83 15.55 -17.29
N PHE A 84 -8.79 14.94 -17.89
CA PHE A 84 -7.43 14.96 -17.38
C PHE A 84 -6.52 16.01 -18.01
N ARG A 85 -6.94 16.68 -19.09
CA ARG A 85 -6.17 17.74 -19.74
C ARG A 85 -5.64 18.85 -18.84
N PRO A 86 -6.36 19.29 -17.79
CA PRO A 86 -5.85 20.32 -16.88
C PRO A 86 -4.84 19.80 -15.84
N VAL A 87 -4.55 18.49 -15.81
CA VAL A 87 -3.56 17.89 -14.90
C VAL A 87 -2.25 17.70 -15.66
N ARG A 88 -1.22 18.45 -15.26
CA ARG A 88 0.13 18.40 -15.84
C ARG A 88 1.04 17.62 -14.91
N ILE A 89 1.69 16.58 -15.42
CA ILE A 89 2.53 15.69 -14.61
C ILE A 89 3.91 15.61 -15.21
N ALA A 90 4.93 15.80 -14.38
CA ALA A 90 6.33 15.68 -14.74
C ALA A 90 7.08 14.81 -13.73
N ALA A 91 8.01 13.99 -14.23
CA ALA A 91 8.98 13.28 -13.43
C ALA A 91 10.33 13.30 -14.16
N PRO A 92 11.45 13.59 -13.46
CA PRO A 92 12.78 13.63 -14.08
C PRO A 92 13.10 12.29 -14.74
N GLU A 93 13.67 12.35 -15.93
CA GLU A 93 14.17 11.15 -16.61
C GLU A 93 15.28 10.48 -15.79
N GLY A 94 15.27 9.16 -15.70
CA GLY A 94 16.19 8.41 -14.86
C GLY A 94 15.81 8.35 -13.37
N SER A 95 14.74 9.05 -12.96
CA SER A 95 14.14 8.81 -11.64
C SER A 95 13.40 7.48 -11.63
N ILE A 96 13.14 6.93 -10.44
CA ILE A 96 12.39 5.68 -10.25
C ILE A 96 10.97 5.72 -10.85
N LEU A 97 10.44 6.93 -11.12
CA LEU A 97 9.11 7.18 -11.66
C LEU A 97 9.08 7.44 -13.17
N ASN A 98 10.24 7.54 -13.82
CA ASN A 98 10.36 7.82 -15.25
C ASN A 98 11.60 7.15 -15.83
N VAL A 99 11.58 5.81 -15.82
CA VAL A 99 12.65 5.02 -16.45
C VAL A 99 12.34 4.71 -17.91
N LYS A 100 13.40 4.49 -18.68
CA LYS A 100 13.34 4.05 -20.08
C LYS A 100 13.94 2.65 -20.23
N HIS A 101 13.54 1.98 -21.29
CA HIS A 101 14.15 0.70 -21.68
C HIS A 101 15.70 0.86 -21.76
N PRO A 102 16.47 -0.13 -21.24
CA PRO A 102 16.09 -1.48 -20.77
C PRO A 102 15.90 -1.61 -19.24
N ALA A 103 15.51 -0.54 -18.53
CA ALA A 103 15.33 -0.59 -17.08
C ALA A 103 14.33 -1.69 -16.64
N PRO A 104 14.58 -2.39 -15.52
CA PRO A 104 13.72 -3.47 -15.05
C PRO A 104 12.46 -2.89 -14.39
N VAL A 105 11.27 -3.38 -14.81
CA VAL A 105 9.94 -2.84 -14.39
C VAL A 105 8.92 -3.93 -14.04
N ALA A 106 9.34 -5.16 -13.80
CA ALA A 106 8.44 -6.31 -13.61
C ALA A 106 7.46 -6.12 -12.44
N ALA A 107 7.92 -5.57 -11.31
CA ALA A 107 7.15 -5.32 -10.09
C ALA A 107 6.89 -3.81 -9.86
N ARG A 108 6.65 -3.04 -10.91
CA ARG A 108 6.44 -1.58 -10.87
C ARG A 108 5.35 -1.12 -9.90
N HIS A 109 4.38 -1.99 -9.57
CA HIS A 109 3.32 -1.70 -8.61
C HIS A 109 3.86 -1.45 -7.20
N VAL A 110 5.00 -2.04 -6.83
CA VAL A 110 5.65 -1.83 -5.51
C VAL A 110 5.91 -0.35 -5.23
N VAL A 111 6.32 0.40 -6.25
CA VAL A 111 6.54 1.85 -6.16
C VAL A 111 5.32 2.64 -6.61
N GLY A 112 4.71 2.25 -7.71
CA GLY A 112 3.62 3.01 -8.35
C GLY A 112 2.36 3.14 -7.49
N HIS A 113 2.08 2.20 -6.60
CA HIS A 113 0.93 2.30 -5.69
C HIS A 113 1.05 3.42 -4.64
N PHE A 114 2.24 3.96 -4.42
CA PHE A 114 2.41 5.13 -3.54
C PHE A 114 2.01 6.44 -4.20
N LEU A 115 1.90 6.53 -5.53
CA LEU A 115 1.59 7.77 -6.24
C LEU A 115 0.28 8.44 -5.80
N PRO A 116 -0.86 7.75 -5.68
CA PRO A 116 -2.07 8.37 -5.15
C PRO A 116 -1.94 8.85 -3.71
N HIS A 117 -1.15 8.16 -2.88
CA HIS A 117 -0.93 8.54 -1.49
C HIS A 117 -0.06 9.79 -1.36
N VAL A 118 1.01 9.92 -2.17
CA VAL A 118 1.83 11.14 -2.13
C VAL A 118 1.08 12.35 -2.66
N VAL A 119 0.21 12.16 -3.66
CA VAL A 119 -0.71 13.22 -4.14
C VAL A 119 -1.72 13.60 -3.06
N ALA A 120 -2.30 12.62 -2.36
CA ALA A 120 -3.20 12.86 -1.24
C ALA A 120 -2.51 13.65 -0.12
N GLY A 121 -1.28 13.27 0.23
CA GLY A 121 -0.48 13.98 1.22
C GLY A 121 -0.20 15.44 0.84
N ALA A 122 0.17 15.71 -0.41
CA ALA A 122 0.38 17.08 -0.88
C ALA A 122 -0.93 17.87 -0.86
N LEU A 123 -2.02 17.31 -1.42
CA LEU A 123 -3.30 18.01 -1.51
C LEU A 123 -4.06 18.08 -0.16
N SER A 124 -3.62 17.37 0.88
CA SER A 124 -4.23 17.45 2.21
C SER A 124 -4.25 18.88 2.77
N GLN A 125 -3.25 19.69 2.41
CA GLN A 125 -3.15 21.07 2.83
C GLN A 125 -4.19 21.98 2.15
N ALA A 126 -4.69 21.61 0.97
CA ALA A 126 -5.71 22.34 0.22
C ALA A 126 -7.12 21.77 0.38
N LEU A 127 -7.23 20.45 0.57
CA LEU A 127 -8.47 19.70 0.62
C LEU A 127 -8.46 18.69 1.78
N PRO A 128 -8.36 19.15 3.05
CA PRO A 128 -8.28 18.24 4.19
C PRO A 128 -9.43 17.22 4.23
N ASP A 129 -10.64 17.64 3.94
CA ASP A 129 -11.84 16.81 4.04
C ASP A 129 -12.00 15.77 2.89
N SER A 130 -11.20 15.89 1.82
CA SER A 130 -11.31 15.06 0.62
C SER A 130 -10.21 14.00 0.51
N VAL A 131 -9.21 14.04 1.37
CA VAL A 131 -8.09 13.12 1.34
C VAL A 131 -8.26 11.99 2.34
N MET A 132 -7.44 10.95 2.16
CA MET A 132 -7.23 9.88 3.13
C MET A 132 -5.79 9.92 3.63
N ALA A 133 -5.56 9.50 4.87
CA ALA A 133 -4.23 9.26 5.40
C ALA A 133 -3.50 8.16 4.60
N GLU A 134 -2.22 7.96 4.86
CA GLU A 134 -1.50 6.91 4.14
C GLU A 134 -2.09 5.52 4.44
N GLY A 135 -2.22 4.71 3.42
CA GLY A 135 -2.52 3.29 3.56
C GLY A 135 -1.27 2.42 3.43
N SER A 136 -1.47 1.11 3.51
CA SER A 136 -0.43 0.12 3.21
C SER A 136 0.14 0.29 1.80
N ALA A 137 -0.61 0.88 0.89
CA ALA A 137 -0.34 1.15 -0.52
C ALA A 137 0.01 -0.13 -1.30
N ASN A 138 1.16 -0.73 -1.02
CA ASN A 138 1.61 -1.90 -1.73
C ASN A 138 0.78 -3.15 -1.37
N ILE A 139 0.36 -3.89 -2.39
CA ILE A 139 -0.13 -5.26 -2.23
C ILE A 139 1.08 -6.18 -2.09
N TRP A 140 1.06 -7.06 -1.08
CA TRP A 140 2.12 -8.04 -0.93
C TRP A 140 1.86 -9.23 -1.85
N GLY A 141 2.85 -9.57 -2.68
CA GLY A 141 2.83 -10.78 -3.51
C GLY A 141 3.61 -11.89 -2.81
N VAL A 142 2.96 -13.02 -2.59
CA VAL A 142 3.59 -14.22 -2.02
C VAL A 142 3.69 -15.26 -3.13
N GLN A 143 4.91 -15.59 -3.51
CA GLN A 143 5.20 -16.63 -4.50
C GLN A 143 5.82 -17.84 -3.80
N VAL A 144 5.27 -19.01 -4.07
CA VAL A 144 5.77 -20.28 -3.55
C VAL A 144 5.97 -21.24 -4.71
N ALA A 145 7.13 -21.92 -4.74
CA ALA A 145 7.47 -22.89 -5.76
C ALA A 145 8.15 -24.11 -5.15
N GLY A 146 7.86 -25.29 -5.65
CA GLY A 146 8.42 -26.55 -5.15
C GLY A 146 7.78 -27.77 -5.80
N LYS A 147 7.72 -28.87 -5.06
CA LYS A 147 6.99 -30.08 -5.44
C LYS A 147 5.91 -30.39 -4.39
N ASP A 148 4.78 -30.89 -4.85
CA ASP A 148 3.71 -31.36 -3.97
C ASP A 148 3.99 -32.74 -3.37
N LEU A 149 3.05 -33.30 -2.62
CA LEU A 149 3.19 -34.64 -2.00
C LEU A 149 3.32 -35.78 -3.02
N ALA A 150 2.85 -35.58 -4.24
CA ALA A 150 2.97 -36.53 -5.35
C ALA A 150 4.29 -36.35 -6.13
N GLY A 151 5.12 -35.34 -5.78
CA GLY A 151 6.36 -35.01 -6.47
C GLY A 151 6.16 -34.16 -7.71
N CYS A 152 4.93 -33.67 -7.99
CA CYS A 152 4.63 -32.80 -9.11
C CYS A 152 5.13 -31.37 -8.83
N PRO A 153 5.84 -30.72 -9.79
CA PRO A 153 6.28 -29.35 -9.62
C PRO A 153 5.08 -28.40 -9.61
N PHE A 154 5.13 -27.37 -8.75
CA PHE A 154 4.14 -26.30 -8.70
C PHE A 154 4.82 -24.95 -8.55
N THR A 155 4.15 -23.91 -9.04
CA THR A 155 4.41 -22.51 -8.70
C THR A 155 3.06 -21.84 -8.49
N TYR A 156 2.92 -21.16 -7.38
CA TYR A 156 1.70 -20.42 -7.06
C TYR A 156 2.04 -19.03 -6.53
N ILE A 157 1.27 -18.04 -6.97
CA ILE A 157 1.37 -16.66 -6.47
C ILE A 157 -0.01 -16.20 -6.04
N PHE A 158 -0.09 -15.57 -4.86
CA PHE A 158 -1.28 -14.87 -4.42
C PHE A 158 -0.94 -13.48 -3.89
N PHE A 159 -1.92 -12.58 -3.98
CA PHE A 159 -1.78 -11.21 -3.50
C PHE A 159 -2.62 -10.98 -2.26
N THR A 160 -2.12 -10.12 -1.39
CA THR A 160 -2.79 -9.79 -0.14
C THR A 160 -2.56 -8.33 0.23
N SER A 161 -3.49 -7.73 0.96
CA SER A 161 -3.55 -6.29 1.19
C SER A 161 -3.57 -5.96 2.67
N GLY A 162 -2.93 -4.85 3.02
CA GLY A 162 -3.03 -4.24 4.34
C GLY A 162 -4.24 -3.31 4.48
N GLY A 163 -4.20 -2.42 5.46
CA GLY A 163 -5.24 -1.44 5.71
C GLY A 163 -5.10 -0.19 4.84
N THR A 164 -6.22 0.44 4.46
CA THR A 164 -6.21 1.79 3.88
C THR A 164 -6.10 2.84 4.98
N GLY A 165 -5.65 4.05 4.63
CA GLY A 165 -5.71 5.18 5.54
C GLY A 165 -7.15 5.56 5.91
N ALA A 166 -7.32 6.17 7.08
CA ALA A 166 -8.58 6.77 7.49
C ALA A 166 -8.87 8.04 6.67
N ARG A 167 -10.12 8.46 6.67
CA ARG A 167 -10.63 9.66 5.99
C ARG A 167 -11.22 10.63 6.99
N ALA A 168 -11.46 11.85 6.56
CA ALA A 168 -12.04 12.91 7.40
C ALA A 168 -13.41 12.55 8.02
N THR A 169 -14.12 11.56 7.45
CA THR A 169 -15.50 11.21 7.82
C THR A 169 -15.69 9.76 8.25
N LYS A 170 -14.68 8.91 8.14
CA LYS A 170 -14.80 7.47 8.45
C LYS A 170 -13.46 6.75 8.58
N ASP A 171 -13.50 5.65 9.30
CA ASP A 171 -12.36 4.75 9.46
C ASP A 171 -11.83 4.23 8.13
N GLY A 172 -10.56 3.84 8.11
CA GLY A 172 -9.94 3.15 7.00
C GLY A 172 -10.55 1.76 6.77
N LEU A 173 -10.49 1.29 5.53
CA LEU A 173 -10.96 -0.06 5.18
C LEU A 173 -9.88 -1.08 5.54
N SER A 174 -10.29 -2.13 6.25
CA SER A 174 -9.39 -3.21 6.65
C SER A 174 -9.14 -4.16 5.49
N SER A 175 -7.90 -4.68 5.38
CA SER A 175 -7.50 -5.69 4.39
C SER A 175 -7.99 -5.38 2.96
N THR A 176 -7.88 -4.12 2.55
CA THR A 176 -8.42 -3.64 1.27
C THR A 176 -7.30 -3.08 0.40
N ALA A 177 -7.22 -3.60 -0.83
CA ALA A 177 -6.27 -3.11 -1.81
C ALA A 177 -6.66 -1.72 -2.32
N PHE A 178 -5.79 -0.74 -2.12
CA PHE A 178 -5.87 0.59 -2.69
C PHE A 178 -4.45 1.02 -3.09
N PRO A 179 -4.24 1.55 -4.28
CA PRO A 179 -5.22 1.96 -5.31
C PRO A 179 -5.66 0.87 -6.31
N SER A 180 -5.13 -0.35 -6.23
CA SER A 180 -5.32 -1.36 -7.29
C SER A 180 -6.71 -2.01 -7.33
N GLY A 181 -7.43 -2.08 -6.21
CA GLY A 181 -8.73 -2.76 -6.13
C GLY A 181 -8.66 -4.29 -6.30
N VAL A 182 -7.50 -4.91 -6.09
CA VAL A 182 -7.34 -6.37 -6.16
C VAL A 182 -8.17 -7.04 -5.07
N LEU A 183 -8.95 -8.05 -5.44
CA LEU A 183 -9.72 -8.85 -4.49
C LEU A 183 -8.83 -9.84 -3.74
N GLY A 184 -9.13 -10.05 -2.47
CA GLY A 184 -8.46 -11.09 -1.68
C GLY A 184 -8.89 -12.49 -2.13
N THR A 185 -7.94 -13.37 -2.41
CA THR A 185 -8.23 -14.76 -2.76
C THR A 185 -8.70 -15.52 -1.52
N PRO A 186 -9.86 -16.20 -1.52
CA PRO A 186 -10.30 -17.04 -0.42
C PRO A 186 -9.30 -18.17 -0.11
N ALA A 187 -9.22 -18.60 1.16
CA ALA A 187 -8.31 -19.67 1.57
C ALA A 187 -8.59 -20.97 0.79
N GLU A 188 -9.86 -21.31 0.62
CA GLU A 188 -10.32 -22.50 -0.10
C GLU A 188 -9.89 -22.50 -1.58
N VAL A 189 -9.87 -21.34 -2.21
CA VAL A 189 -9.38 -21.21 -3.60
C VAL A 189 -7.87 -21.42 -3.65
N ILE A 190 -7.10 -20.84 -2.70
CA ILE A 190 -5.66 -21.06 -2.62
C ILE A 190 -5.36 -22.55 -2.45
N GLU A 191 -6.05 -23.21 -1.53
CA GLU A 191 -5.85 -24.63 -1.21
C GLU A 191 -6.29 -25.60 -2.31
N SER A 192 -7.29 -25.19 -3.11
CA SER A 192 -7.75 -26.01 -4.25
C SER A 192 -6.81 -25.91 -5.47
N LEU A 193 -6.09 -24.79 -5.62
CA LEU A 193 -5.23 -24.52 -6.77
C LEU A 193 -3.74 -24.80 -6.48
N SER A 194 -3.38 -25.08 -5.24
CA SER A 194 -1.98 -25.24 -4.84
C SER A 194 -1.84 -26.18 -3.64
N PRO A 195 -0.65 -26.70 -3.36
CA PRO A 195 -0.41 -27.49 -2.16
C PRO A 195 -0.27 -26.65 -0.88
N LEU A 196 -0.63 -25.37 -0.89
CA LEU A 196 -0.64 -24.55 0.32
C LEU A 196 -1.78 -24.98 1.26
N LEU A 197 -1.54 -24.90 2.56
CA LEU A 197 -2.52 -25.06 3.62
C LEU A 197 -2.57 -23.74 4.40
N ILE A 198 -3.69 -23.05 4.36
CA ILE A 198 -3.90 -21.77 5.05
C ILE A 198 -4.40 -22.05 6.47
N GLU A 199 -3.50 -21.96 7.44
CA GLU A 199 -3.82 -22.22 8.85
C GLU A 199 -4.51 -21.03 9.52
N LYS A 200 -4.24 -19.79 9.03
CA LYS A 200 -4.77 -18.57 9.60
C LYS A 200 -4.95 -17.51 8.53
N LYS A 201 -6.09 -16.85 8.52
CA LYS A 201 -6.37 -15.66 7.70
C LYS A 201 -7.38 -14.77 8.41
N GLU A 202 -6.89 -13.75 9.09
CA GLU A 202 -7.71 -12.89 9.96
C GLU A 202 -7.27 -11.44 9.91
N LEU A 203 -8.10 -10.52 10.36
CA LEU A 203 -7.71 -9.13 10.57
C LEU A 203 -6.68 -9.04 11.70
N ARG A 204 -5.66 -8.22 11.49
CA ARG A 204 -4.61 -7.98 12.48
C ARG A 204 -5.07 -6.90 13.46
N SER A 205 -5.54 -7.30 14.63
CA SER A 205 -5.94 -6.40 15.71
C SER A 205 -4.83 -5.40 16.05
N GLY A 206 -5.19 -4.15 16.36
CA GLY A 206 -4.27 -3.08 16.76
C GLY A 206 -3.31 -2.61 15.63
N SER A 207 -3.54 -3.00 14.39
CA SER A 207 -2.63 -2.60 13.30
C SER A 207 -3.00 -1.27 12.63
N GLY A 208 -4.25 -0.81 12.70
CA GLY A 208 -4.64 0.51 12.22
C GLY A 208 -4.15 1.62 13.15
N GLY A 209 -3.65 2.71 12.59
CA GLY A 209 -3.23 3.88 13.37
C GLY A 209 -4.42 4.55 14.06
N ASP A 210 -4.23 4.97 15.31
CA ASP A 210 -5.28 5.66 16.07
C ASP A 210 -5.56 7.06 15.53
N GLY A 211 -6.79 7.55 15.75
CA GLY A 211 -7.23 8.86 15.31
C GLY A 211 -8.70 9.06 15.67
N LYS A 212 -9.24 10.25 15.39
CA LYS A 212 -10.68 10.46 15.36
C LYS A 212 -11.36 9.40 14.50
N TYR A 213 -10.72 9.08 13.37
CA TYR A 213 -11.02 7.93 12.54
C TYR A 213 -9.79 7.03 12.49
N ARG A 214 -9.97 5.75 12.83
CA ARG A 214 -8.91 4.75 12.88
C ARG A 214 -8.51 4.32 11.46
N GLY A 215 -7.21 4.13 11.22
CA GLY A 215 -6.70 3.47 10.03
C GLY A 215 -7.26 2.05 9.86
N GLY A 216 -7.37 1.59 8.63
CA GLY A 216 -7.78 0.23 8.33
C GLY A 216 -6.79 -0.79 8.89
N LEU A 217 -7.30 -1.94 9.32
CA LEU A 217 -6.46 -3.02 9.81
C LEU A 217 -5.77 -3.75 8.66
N GLY A 218 -4.52 -4.18 8.88
CA GLY A 218 -3.89 -5.21 8.09
C GLY A 218 -4.52 -6.57 8.34
N GLN A 219 -3.93 -7.61 7.78
CA GLN A 219 -4.32 -9.00 8.05
C GLN A 219 -3.10 -9.85 8.42
N THR A 220 -3.35 -10.92 9.14
CA THR A 220 -2.38 -11.99 9.39
C THR A 220 -2.76 -13.19 8.56
N ILE A 221 -1.80 -13.72 7.78
CA ILE A 221 -1.97 -14.97 7.04
C ILE A 221 -0.83 -15.89 7.46
N GLN A 222 -1.17 -17.11 7.87
CA GLN A 222 -0.23 -18.17 8.20
C GLN A 222 -0.50 -19.37 7.30
N PHE A 223 0.54 -19.91 6.72
CA PHE A 223 0.42 -21.07 5.83
C PHE A 223 1.60 -22.03 5.93
N ARG A 224 1.36 -23.26 5.50
CA ARG A 224 2.35 -24.30 5.24
C ARG A 224 2.25 -24.78 3.81
N VAL A 225 3.24 -25.51 3.36
CA VAL A 225 3.21 -26.21 2.07
C VAL A 225 3.13 -27.71 2.30
N ARG A 226 2.17 -28.36 1.68
CA ARG A 226 2.03 -29.82 1.69
C ARG A 226 3.06 -30.42 0.73
N THR A 227 4.26 -30.64 1.22
CA THR A 227 5.42 -31.15 0.47
C THR A 227 6.28 -32.08 1.32
N ARG A 228 7.15 -32.83 0.69
CA ARG A 228 8.21 -33.66 1.35
C ARG A 228 9.60 -33.10 1.10
N GLU A 229 9.73 -32.13 0.22
CA GLU A 229 11.03 -31.54 -0.17
C GLU A 229 11.08 -30.07 0.22
N PRO A 230 12.27 -29.47 0.34
CA PRO A 230 12.40 -28.03 0.49
C PRO A 230 11.68 -27.27 -0.64
N PHE A 231 11.13 -26.12 -0.31
CA PHE A 231 10.42 -25.24 -1.24
C PHE A 231 10.97 -23.82 -1.19
N VAL A 232 10.72 -23.06 -2.24
CA VAL A 232 11.11 -21.65 -2.36
C VAL A 232 9.93 -20.76 -2.02
N CYS A 233 10.15 -19.74 -1.19
CA CYS A 233 9.18 -18.71 -0.87
C CYS A 233 9.80 -17.33 -1.09
N SER A 234 9.13 -16.49 -1.89
CA SER A 234 9.52 -15.10 -2.15
C SER A 234 8.36 -14.18 -1.81
N ILE A 235 8.62 -13.11 -1.07
CA ILE A 235 7.58 -12.18 -0.62
C ILE A 235 7.95 -10.75 -1.04
N LEU A 236 7.11 -10.17 -1.91
CA LEU A 236 7.20 -8.75 -2.29
C LEU A 236 6.51 -7.92 -1.20
N CYS A 237 7.19 -7.72 -0.08
CA CYS A 237 6.67 -6.93 1.04
C CYS A 237 7.20 -5.50 1.03
N ASP A 238 6.46 -4.58 1.66
CA ASP A 238 6.85 -3.21 1.93
C ASP A 238 6.22 -2.73 3.25
N ARG A 239 6.53 -1.51 3.69
CA ARG A 239 6.03 -1.00 4.97
C ARG A 239 6.45 -1.88 6.17
N THR A 240 7.58 -2.56 6.08
CA THR A 240 8.12 -3.36 7.20
C THR A 240 8.97 -2.51 8.15
N ARG A 241 9.46 -1.35 7.67
CA ARG A 241 10.26 -0.38 8.44
C ARG A 241 9.64 1.00 8.48
N THR A 242 8.97 1.40 7.40
CA THR A 242 8.36 2.72 7.23
C THR A 242 6.83 2.59 7.33
N PRO A 243 6.21 2.95 8.48
CA PRO A 243 4.76 2.82 8.67
C PRO A 243 3.98 3.80 7.79
N ALA A 244 2.72 3.47 7.51
CA ALA A 244 1.77 4.38 6.89
C ALA A 244 1.45 5.53 7.86
N GLN A 245 1.67 6.79 7.45
CA GLN A 245 1.50 7.97 8.31
C GLN A 245 0.03 8.36 8.46
N GLY A 246 -0.34 8.80 9.65
CA GLY A 246 -1.64 9.43 9.90
C GLY A 246 -1.63 10.91 9.50
N PHE A 247 -2.83 11.49 9.34
CA PHE A 247 -2.99 12.90 9.01
C PHE A 247 -3.72 13.66 10.13
N PHE A 248 -3.44 14.95 10.25
CA PHE A 248 -4.12 15.89 11.17
C PHE A 248 -4.16 15.43 12.64
N GLY A 249 -3.07 14.87 13.11
CA GLY A 249 -2.93 14.36 14.47
C GLY A 249 -3.26 12.88 14.63
N GLY A 250 -3.68 12.20 13.57
CA GLY A 250 -3.80 10.74 13.55
C GLY A 250 -2.43 10.06 13.63
N LEU A 251 -2.38 8.89 14.26
CA LEU A 251 -1.15 8.13 14.47
C LEU A 251 -0.83 7.21 13.27
N PRO A 252 0.44 6.81 13.11
CA PRO A 252 0.84 5.86 12.09
C PRO A 252 0.19 4.49 12.31
N GLY A 253 -0.03 3.75 11.22
CA GLY A 253 -0.37 2.33 11.27
C GLY A 253 0.81 1.46 11.68
N ALA A 254 0.53 0.23 12.13
CA ALA A 254 1.58 -0.73 12.44
C ALA A 254 2.32 -1.18 11.17
N THR A 255 3.63 -1.39 11.27
CA THR A 255 4.45 -1.94 10.18
C THR A 255 4.12 -3.41 9.91
N GLY A 256 4.38 -3.85 8.68
CA GLY A 256 4.27 -5.25 8.29
C GLY A 256 5.40 -6.10 8.82
N GLN A 257 5.19 -7.42 8.89
CA GLN A 257 6.19 -8.39 9.35
C GLN A 257 6.09 -9.68 8.53
N VAL A 258 7.23 -10.32 8.32
CA VAL A 258 7.33 -11.69 7.80
C VAL A 258 8.00 -12.54 8.88
N LEU A 259 7.40 -13.67 9.22
CA LEU A 259 7.95 -14.62 10.18
C LEU A 259 8.04 -16.00 9.53
N ILE A 260 9.16 -16.69 9.77
CA ILE A 260 9.38 -18.07 9.39
C ILE A 260 9.64 -18.84 10.68
N ASN A 261 8.79 -19.81 10.97
CA ASN A 261 8.81 -20.56 12.23
C ASN A 261 8.82 -19.62 13.46
N GLY A 262 7.98 -18.56 13.40
CA GLY A 262 7.83 -17.57 14.47
C GLY A 262 8.97 -16.54 14.59
N ARG A 263 9.98 -16.56 13.70
CA ARG A 263 11.13 -15.64 13.74
C ARG A 263 11.25 -14.83 12.45
N PRO A 264 11.63 -13.54 12.53
CA PRO A 264 11.88 -12.76 11.33
C PRO A 264 13.11 -13.28 10.59
N PRO A 265 13.07 -13.44 9.25
CA PRO A 265 14.23 -13.76 8.46
C PRO A 265 15.20 -12.54 8.40
N ALA A 266 16.48 -12.78 8.14
CA ALA A 266 17.48 -11.73 8.03
C ALA A 266 17.13 -10.67 6.98
N ASN A 267 16.53 -11.10 5.86
CA ASN A 267 15.99 -10.22 4.84
C ASN A 267 14.61 -10.77 4.36
N PRO A 268 13.49 -10.14 4.73
CA PRO A 268 12.16 -10.61 4.35
C PRO A 268 11.87 -10.50 2.83
N LYS A 269 12.67 -9.73 2.10
CA LYS A 269 12.53 -9.53 0.64
C LYS A 269 13.44 -10.46 -0.17
N ALA A 270 14.33 -11.22 0.48
CA ALA A 270 15.12 -12.22 -0.19
C ALA A 270 14.30 -13.49 -0.45
N GLU A 271 14.67 -14.22 -1.48
CA GLU A 271 14.18 -15.57 -1.71
C GLU A 271 14.63 -16.48 -0.54
N GLN A 272 13.68 -17.23 0.01
CA GLN A 272 13.90 -18.16 1.11
C GLN A 272 13.75 -19.59 0.61
N VAL A 273 14.76 -20.43 0.86
CA VAL A 273 14.64 -21.89 0.71
C VAL A 273 14.24 -22.45 2.07
N LEU A 274 13.06 -23.03 2.17
CA LEU A 274 12.43 -23.44 3.42
C LEU A 274 12.29 -24.95 3.51
N SER A 275 12.36 -25.51 4.72
CA SER A 275 12.12 -26.92 4.99
C SER A 275 10.63 -27.28 4.81
N PRO A 276 10.29 -28.57 4.56
CA PRO A 276 8.91 -29.00 4.34
C PRO A 276 7.93 -28.69 5.49
N ASP A 277 8.47 -28.61 6.71
CA ASP A 277 7.71 -28.32 7.94
C ASP A 277 7.63 -26.83 8.29
N ALA A 278 8.21 -25.97 7.46
CA ALA A 278 8.23 -24.55 7.72
C ALA A 278 6.82 -23.94 7.77
N VAL A 279 6.61 -23.07 8.76
CA VAL A 279 5.43 -22.21 8.90
C VAL A 279 5.81 -20.81 8.45
N VAL A 280 5.11 -20.27 7.47
CA VAL A 280 5.27 -18.89 7.02
C VAL A 280 4.09 -18.07 7.52
N GLU A 281 4.37 -17.00 8.26
CA GLU A 281 3.38 -16.05 8.72
C GLU A 281 3.72 -14.67 8.17
N ILE A 282 2.74 -14.04 7.53
CA ILE A 282 2.82 -12.66 7.05
C ILE A 282 1.81 -11.82 7.81
N ARG A 283 2.28 -10.72 8.38
CA ARG A 283 1.47 -9.71 9.07
C ARG A 283 1.51 -8.45 8.25
N LEU A 284 0.42 -8.13 7.59
CA LEU A 284 0.34 -6.95 6.73
C LEU A 284 0.25 -5.66 7.53
N PRO A 285 0.75 -4.54 6.99
CA PRO A 285 0.69 -3.24 7.64
C PRO A 285 -0.74 -2.71 7.72
N GLY A 286 -1.01 -1.89 8.75
CA GLY A 286 -2.22 -1.10 8.85
C GLY A 286 -2.10 0.24 8.13
N GLY A 287 -3.24 0.93 7.95
CA GLY A 287 -3.30 2.30 7.47
C GLY A 287 -3.13 3.32 8.60
N GLY A 288 -2.77 4.55 8.27
CA GLY A 288 -2.68 5.68 9.20
C GLY A 288 -4.06 6.19 9.64
N GLY A 289 -4.14 6.72 10.86
CA GLY A 289 -5.32 7.36 11.43
C GLY A 289 -5.55 8.76 10.88
N TYR A 290 -6.73 9.34 11.13
CA TYR A 290 -7.09 10.69 10.70
C TYR A 290 -7.71 11.47 11.86
N GLY A 291 -7.21 12.69 12.12
CA GLY A 291 -7.61 13.50 13.28
C GLY A 291 -7.08 12.92 14.59
N ARG A 292 -7.19 13.70 15.67
CA ARG A 292 -6.60 13.31 16.95
C ARG A 292 -7.37 12.14 17.60
N PRO A 293 -6.67 11.18 18.21
CA PRO A 293 -7.31 10.05 18.91
C PRO A 293 -8.31 10.47 19.97
N GLU A 294 -8.06 11.61 20.66
CA GLU A 294 -8.93 12.14 21.72
C GLU A 294 -10.32 12.54 21.19
N ASP A 295 -10.40 12.85 19.90
CA ASP A 295 -11.64 13.27 19.24
C ASP A 295 -12.48 12.07 18.74
N ARG A 296 -12.04 10.80 19.00
CA ARG A 296 -12.77 9.60 18.59
C ARG A 296 -14.08 9.46 19.33
N ASP A 297 -15.15 9.22 18.58
CA ASP A 297 -16.47 8.93 19.14
C ASP A 297 -16.39 7.73 20.11
N PRO A 298 -16.84 7.89 21.37
CA PRO A 298 -16.81 6.81 22.35
C PRO A 298 -17.59 5.54 21.94
N GLU A 299 -18.61 5.66 21.09
CA GLU A 299 -19.35 4.50 20.58
C GLU A 299 -18.52 3.73 19.56
N LEU A 300 -17.79 4.44 18.67
CA LEU A 300 -16.86 3.79 17.75
C LEU A 300 -15.71 3.12 18.51
N ALA A 301 -15.18 3.76 19.57
CA ALA A 301 -14.14 3.17 20.39
C ALA A 301 -14.62 1.88 21.09
N ARG A 302 -15.83 1.89 21.69
CA ARG A 302 -16.43 0.69 22.30
C ARG A 302 -16.66 -0.42 21.26
N ARG A 303 -17.09 -0.06 20.05
CA ARG A 303 -17.25 -1.02 18.97
C ARG A 303 -15.93 -1.65 18.55
N ASP A 304 -14.86 -0.87 18.43
CA ASP A 304 -13.54 -1.39 18.07
C ASP A 304 -13.05 -2.45 19.09
N VAL A 305 -13.28 -2.22 20.37
CA VAL A 305 -12.96 -3.20 21.42
C VAL A 305 -13.84 -4.45 21.30
N LYS A 306 -15.15 -4.27 21.14
CA LYS A 306 -16.12 -5.38 21.02
C LYS A 306 -15.83 -6.27 19.83
N GLU A 307 -15.47 -5.67 18.68
CA GLU A 307 -15.16 -6.37 17.44
C GLU A 307 -13.71 -6.90 17.39
N GLY A 308 -12.92 -6.63 18.42
CA GLY A 308 -11.51 -7.05 18.48
C GLY A 308 -10.59 -6.30 17.51
N TYR A 309 -10.98 -5.12 17.05
CA TYR A 309 -10.16 -4.31 16.15
C TYR A 309 -9.00 -3.63 16.86
N VAL A 310 -9.12 -3.38 18.15
CA VAL A 310 -8.06 -2.91 19.03
C VAL A 310 -7.87 -3.87 20.19
N THR A 311 -6.64 -4.05 20.62
CA THR A 311 -6.32 -4.78 21.85
C THR A 311 -6.45 -3.82 23.02
N VAL A 312 -7.30 -4.15 23.98
CA VAL A 312 -7.27 -3.47 25.29
C VAL A 312 -5.98 -3.95 25.97
N ALA A 313 -5.11 -3.02 26.37
CA ALA A 313 -4.02 -3.40 27.26
C ALA A 313 -4.61 -4.03 28.52
N PRO A 314 -4.08 -5.18 28.99
CA PRO A 314 -4.56 -5.82 30.21
C PRO A 314 -4.39 -4.95 31.44
#